data_741373dead2d4b9a4d5c6405a61bfa70
#
_entry.id   741373dead2d4b9a4d5c6405a61bfa70
#
_cell.length_a   1.000
_cell.length_b   1.000
_cell.length_c   1.000
_cell.angle_alpha   90.00
_cell.angle_beta   90.00
_cell.angle_gamma   90.00
#
_symmetry.space_group_name_H-M   'P 1'
#
loop_
_entity.id
_entity.type
_entity.pdbx_description
1 polymer ?
#
loop_
_entity_poly.entity_id
_entity_poly.type
_entity_poly.pdbx_seq_one_letter_code
_entity_poly.pdbx_strand_id
1 'polypeptide(L)'
;DTLANLRRNDIMLYIDYLGHTRNKQGRLNSPTTINRSINALRSLFKFLTITADNNHGEPYFERNVMLKINSLNDTQTLNYRAHVLESHMYTGKLKFEFLTFIDQDYINHCNKQAKIGFKQNKERDMAIAALILGTGIRVSECAGVDLSDLNLKDAVLDVTRKGGQKDSVPIAEWTLPYIKRYKGIRNERYHADSKQVAFFLTQWHGQTRRITTNAIEKMINKYSAAFGHPLTPHKLRHTVASELYEVTKDQVLVAQQLGQKGTSATDLYTHVDQKKQRAALNEISKKNHD
;
A
#
# COMPACT_ATOMS: atom_id res chain seq x y z
N ASP A 1 -13.25 35.86 -9.00
CA ASP A 1 -13.15 36.78 -7.83
C ASP A 1 -13.58 36.16 -6.50
N THR A 2 -14.43 35.14 -6.46
CA THR A 2 -14.99 34.60 -5.22
C THR A 2 -13.93 33.87 -4.38
N LEU A 3 -13.03 33.09 -4.99
CA LEU A 3 -12.00 32.35 -4.28
C LEU A 3 -10.92 33.26 -3.66
N ALA A 4 -10.56 34.36 -4.35
CA ALA A 4 -9.55 35.30 -3.85
C ALA A 4 -10.01 36.02 -2.57
N ASN A 5 -11.33 36.20 -2.40
CA ASN A 5 -11.93 36.91 -1.29
C ASN A 5 -12.27 36.04 -0.07
N LEU A 6 -12.03 34.73 -0.14
CA LEU A 6 -12.29 33.83 0.98
C LEU A 6 -11.53 34.22 2.24
N ARG A 7 -12.24 34.19 3.36
CA ARG A 7 -11.70 34.47 4.69
C ARG A 7 -11.57 33.17 5.49
N ARG A 8 -10.84 33.24 6.58
CA ARG A 8 -10.67 32.08 7.48
C ARG A 8 -12.01 31.47 7.89
N ASN A 9 -13.03 32.30 8.19
CA ASN A 9 -14.34 31.79 8.59
C ASN A 9 -15.04 30.99 7.50
N ASP A 10 -14.92 31.37 6.24
CA ASP A 10 -15.52 30.64 5.12
C ASP A 10 -14.93 29.24 5.01
N ILE A 11 -13.61 29.12 5.21
CA ILE A 11 -12.92 27.82 5.24
C ILE A 11 -13.35 27.02 6.49
N MET A 12 -13.52 27.66 7.64
CA MET A 12 -14.00 26.97 8.85
C MET A 12 -15.42 26.45 8.70
N LEU A 13 -16.34 27.22 8.08
CA LEU A 13 -17.69 26.76 7.75
C LEU A 13 -17.67 25.58 6.78
N TYR A 14 -16.77 25.59 5.79
CA TYR A 14 -16.61 24.44 4.88
C TYR A 14 -16.08 23.20 5.62
N ILE A 15 -15.13 23.35 6.53
CA ILE A 15 -14.62 22.23 7.36
C ILE A 15 -15.74 21.66 8.23
N ASP A 16 -16.54 22.52 8.85
CA ASP A 16 -17.69 22.11 9.66
C ASP A 16 -18.73 21.35 8.80
N TYR A 17 -19.07 21.90 7.64
CA TYR A 17 -19.93 21.22 6.66
C TYR A 17 -19.40 19.82 6.31
N LEU A 18 -18.10 19.69 6.03
CA LEU A 18 -17.50 18.38 5.75
C LEU A 18 -17.63 17.43 6.95
N GLY A 19 -17.51 17.93 8.18
CA GLY A 19 -17.66 17.14 9.41
C GLY A 19 -19.07 16.56 9.58
N HIS A 20 -20.09 17.29 9.14
CA HIS A 20 -21.48 16.86 9.18
C HIS A 20 -21.95 16.09 7.93
N THR A 21 -21.13 16.07 6.87
CA THR A 21 -21.46 15.37 5.64
C THR A 21 -21.20 13.87 5.79
N ARG A 22 -22.17 13.06 5.32
CA ARG A 22 -22.06 11.60 5.31
C ARG A 22 -21.45 11.12 4.00
N ASN A 23 -20.57 10.14 4.09
CA ASN A 23 -19.99 9.47 2.93
C ASN A 23 -21.02 8.53 2.25
N LYS A 24 -20.62 7.90 1.14
CA LYS A 24 -21.47 6.95 0.38
C LYS A 24 -21.97 5.75 1.20
N GLN A 25 -21.34 5.47 2.35
CA GLN A 25 -21.71 4.40 3.28
C GLN A 25 -22.55 4.91 4.46
N GLY A 26 -23.02 6.16 4.43
CA GLY A 26 -23.86 6.78 5.46
C GLY A 26 -23.11 7.20 6.74
N ARG A 27 -21.77 7.10 6.78
CA ARG A 27 -20.93 7.49 7.93
C ARG A 27 -20.44 8.91 7.80
N LEU A 28 -20.28 9.63 8.91
CA LEU A 28 -19.65 10.93 8.94
C LEU A 28 -18.20 10.84 8.44
N ASN A 29 -17.73 11.94 7.82
CA ASN A 29 -16.34 12.00 7.37
C ASN A 29 -15.39 11.98 8.58
N SER A 30 -14.33 11.16 8.46
CA SER A 30 -13.29 11.12 9.48
C SER A 30 -12.38 12.35 9.39
N PRO A 31 -11.67 12.73 10.49
CA PRO A 31 -10.66 13.79 10.47
C PRO A 31 -9.64 13.62 9.33
N THR A 32 -9.24 12.40 9.05
CA THR A 32 -8.33 12.09 7.92
C THR A 32 -8.93 12.45 6.57
N THR A 33 -10.23 12.21 6.37
CA THR A 33 -10.94 12.57 5.12
C THR A 33 -11.03 14.08 4.98
N ILE A 34 -11.37 14.78 6.07
CA ILE A 34 -11.45 16.26 6.10
C ILE A 34 -10.06 16.86 5.85
N ASN A 35 -9.01 16.33 6.47
CA ASN A 35 -7.63 16.78 6.27
C ASN A 35 -7.16 16.60 4.81
N ARG A 36 -7.67 15.60 4.06
CA ARG A 36 -7.41 15.50 2.61
C ARG A 36 -7.97 16.69 1.86
N SER A 37 -9.18 17.12 2.17
CA SER A 37 -9.78 18.31 1.56
C SER A 37 -9.02 19.58 1.93
N ILE A 38 -8.63 19.73 3.19
CA ILE A 38 -7.78 20.84 3.66
C ILE A 38 -6.45 20.87 2.89
N ASN A 39 -5.79 19.73 2.71
CA ASN A 39 -4.53 19.63 1.97
C ASN A 39 -4.70 19.93 0.48
N ALA A 40 -5.81 19.52 -0.13
CA ALA A 40 -6.13 19.87 -1.52
C ALA A 40 -6.28 21.40 -1.68
N LEU A 41 -7.02 22.04 -0.76
CA LEU A 41 -7.14 23.51 -0.74
C LEU A 41 -5.80 24.19 -0.49
N ARG A 42 -4.96 23.69 0.43
CA ARG A 42 -3.61 24.22 0.64
C ARG A 42 -2.76 24.17 -0.63
N SER A 43 -2.82 23.05 -1.37
CA SER A 43 -2.09 22.91 -2.62
C SER A 43 -2.61 23.88 -3.68
N LEU A 44 -3.93 24.04 -3.81
CA LEU A 44 -4.55 24.99 -4.73
C LEU A 44 -4.15 26.44 -4.39
N PHE A 45 -4.31 26.86 -3.14
CA PHE A 45 -3.95 28.23 -2.75
C PHE A 45 -2.45 28.50 -2.85
N LYS A 46 -1.60 27.50 -2.55
CA LYS A 46 -0.16 27.61 -2.80
C LYS A 46 0.15 27.81 -4.28
N PHE A 47 -0.51 27.05 -5.14
CA PHE A 47 -0.36 27.17 -6.59
C PHE A 47 -0.74 28.58 -7.06
N LEU A 48 -1.90 29.09 -6.64
CA LEU A 48 -2.44 30.39 -7.06
C LEU A 48 -1.72 31.60 -6.46
N THR A 49 -0.95 31.43 -5.36
CA THR A 49 -0.26 32.54 -4.67
C THR A 49 1.26 32.52 -4.84
N ILE A 50 1.85 31.39 -5.25
CA ILE A 50 3.31 31.24 -5.24
C ILE A 50 3.85 30.58 -6.53
N THR A 51 3.09 29.62 -7.11
CA THR A 51 3.66 28.75 -8.16
C THR A 51 3.27 29.20 -9.57
N ALA A 52 2.10 29.77 -9.74
CA ALA A 52 1.59 30.20 -11.04
C ALA A 52 1.36 31.71 -11.08
N ASP A 53 1.76 32.29 -12.20
CA ASP A 53 1.56 33.69 -12.50
C ASP A 53 0.47 33.88 -13.57
N ASN A 54 -0.20 35.02 -13.53
CA ASN A 54 -1.12 35.46 -14.55
C ASN A 54 -0.36 35.96 -15.81
N ASN A 55 -1.08 36.41 -16.84
CA ASN A 55 -0.48 36.91 -18.08
C ASN A 55 0.38 38.18 -17.90
N HIS A 56 0.38 38.80 -16.72
CA HIS A 56 1.16 39.99 -16.35
C HIS A 56 2.39 39.64 -15.51
N GLY A 57 2.62 38.35 -15.22
CA GLY A 57 3.74 37.92 -14.36
C GLY A 57 3.49 38.10 -12.88
N GLU A 58 2.22 38.23 -12.46
CA GLU A 58 1.81 38.39 -11.07
C GLU A 58 1.07 37.14 -10.58
N PRO A 59 1.16 36.80 -9.27
CA PRO A 59 0.34 35.72 -8.70
C PRO A 59 -1.16 35.92 -8.96
N TYR A 60 -1.90 34.84 -9.17
CA TYR A 60 -3.35 34.92 -9.32
C TYR A 60 -4.05 35.45 -8.06
N PHE A 61 -3.50 35.19 -6.88
CA PHE A 61 -3.99 35.67 -5.60
C PHE A 61 -2.85 36.26 -4.77
N GLU A 62 -3.10 37.40 -4.16
CA GLU A 62 -2.13 38.04 -3.26
C GLU A 62 -2.07 37.35 -1.90
N ARG A 63 -3.14 36.68 -1.47
CA ARG A 63 -3.28 36.14 -0.12
C ARG A 63 -3.62 34.66 -0.12
N ASN A 64 -2.85 33.89 0.66
CA ASN A 64 -3.11 32.49 0.94
C ASN A 64 -3.84 32.32 2.28
N VAL A 65 -5.18 32.22 2.24
CA VAL A 65 -6.01 32.05 3.44
C VAL A 65 -5.72 30.72 4.17
N MET A 66 -5.23 29.71 3.45
CA MET A 66 -4.96 28.39 4.01
C MET A 66 -3.76 28.35 4.97
N LEU A 67 -2.91 29.39 4.98
CA LEU A 67 -1.86 29.54 5.99
C LEU A 67 -2.41 29.72 7.42
N LYS A 68 -3.67 30.17 7.54
CA LYS A 68 -4.37 30.37 8.83
C LYS A 68 -5.22 29.16 9.25
N ILE A 69 -5.17 28.06 8.51
CA ILE A 69 -5.97 26.85 8.75
C ILE A 69 -5.06 25.73 9.22
N ASN A 70 -5.31 25.21 10.42
CA ASN A 70 -4.64 24.01 10.93
C ASN A 70 -5.33 22.75 10.43
N SER A 71 -4.59 21.66 10.34
CA SER A 71 -5.16 20.32 10.18
C SER A 71 -5.91 19.91 11.45
N LEU A 72 -6.96 19.14 11.30
CA LEU A 72 -7.62 18.50 12.44
C LEU A 72 -6.67 17.48 13.06
N ASN A 73 -6.65 17.42 14.38
CA ASN A 73 -5.86 16.43 15.11
C ASN A 73 -6.36 15.02 14.81
N ASP A 74 -5.43 14.09 14.67
CA ASP A 74 -5.76 12.67 14.63
C ASP A 74 -6.25 12.25 16.03
N THR A 75 -7.41 11.60 16.09
CA THR A 75 -7.99 11.13 17.34
C THR A 75 -7.38 9.82 17.82
N GLN A 76 -6.53 9.19 17.00
CA GLN A 76 -5.91 7.90 17.28
C GLN A 76 -4.42 8.04 17.53
N THR A 77 -3.97 7.52 18.67
CA THR A 77 -2.54 7.45 19.00
C THR A 77 -1.80 6.47 18.06
N LEU A 78 -0.49 6.63 17.94
CA LEU A 78 0.36 5.69 17.18
C LEU A 78 0.21 4.27 17.71
N ASN A 79 0.16 4.06 19.03
CA ASN A 79 -0.04 2.76 19.65
C ASN A 79 -1.37 2.11 19.26
N TYR A 80 -2.47 2.87 19.26
CA TYR A 80 -3.76 2.34 18.83
C TYR A 80 -3.74 1.95 17.35
N ARG A 81 -3.16 2.81 16.49
CA ARG A 81 -3.02 2.54 15.05
C ARG A 81 -2.13 1.32 14.78
N ALA A 82 -1.04 1.16 15.53
CA ALA A 82 -0.16 0.01 15.45
C ALA A 82 -0.89 -1.28 15.85
N HIS A 83 -1.65 -1.26 16.94
CA HIS A 83 -2.46 -2.40 17.39
C HIS A 83 -3.51 -2.82 16.36
N VAL A 84 -4.26 -1.85 15.80
CA VAL A 84 -5.24 -2.12 14.73
C VAL A 84 -4.54 -2.65 13.48
N LEU A 85 -3.34 -2.16 13.16
CA LEU A 85 -2.56 -2.64 12.02
C LEU A 85 -2.13 -4.10 12.23
N GLU A 86 -1.62 -4.44 13.41
CA GLU A 86 -1.14 -5.79 13.75
C GLU A 86 -2.24 -6.85 13.56
N SER A 87 -3.47 -6.55 14.01
CA SER A 87 -4.62 -7.46 13.85
C SER A 87 -5.01 -7.73 12.39
N HIS A 88 -4.44 -6.97 11.44
CA HIS A 88 -4.73 -7.05 10.01
C HIS A 88 -3.47 -7.35 9.18
N MET A 89 -2.44 -7.97 9.73
CA MET A 89 -1.22 -8.35 9.01
C MET A 89 -1.12 -9.88 8.90
N TYR A 90 -0.44 -10.34 7.86
CA TYR A 90 -0.14 -11.76 7.66
C TYR A 90 1.27 -12.10 8.15
N THR A 91 1.52 -11.93 9.45
CA THR A 91 2.84 -12.20 10.05
C THR A 91 3.11 -13.68 10.29
N GLY A 92 4.38 -14.05 10.30
CA GLY A 92 4.83 -15.41 10.61
C GLY A 92 4.31 -16.45 9.62
N LYS A 93 3.65 -17.50 10.14
CA LYS A 93 3.11 -18.60 9.32
C LYS A 93 1.92 -18.20 8.45
N LEU A 94 1.15 -17.19 8.87
CA LEU A 94 -0.12 -16.83 8.21
C LEU A 94 0.07 -16.40 6.74
N LYS A 95 1.19 -15.78 6.38
CA LYS A 95 1.52 -15.45 4.98
C LYS A 95 1.68 -16.69 4.10
N PHE A 96 2.27 -17.77 4.64
CA PHE A 96 2.43 -19.02 3.91
C PHE A 96 1.12 -19.79 3.85
N GLU A 97 0.31 -19.77 4.92
CA GLU A 97 -1.05 -20.32 4.94
C GLU A 97 -1.94 -19.64 3.91
N PHE A 98 -1.84 -18.32 3.77
CA PHE A 98 -2.54 -17.57 2.72
C PHE A 98 -2.12 -18.02 1.31
N LEU A 99 -0.83 -18.18 1.05
CA LEU A 99 -0.35 -18.67 -0.24
C LEU A 99 -0.81 -20.11 -0.49
N THR A 100 -0.74 -20.99 0.52
CA THR A 100 -1.25 -22.36 0.45
C THR A 100 -2.75 -22.39 0.17
N PHE A 101 -3.53 -21.53 0.82
CA PHE A 101 -4.94 -21.38 0.56
C PHE A 101 -5.22 -21.00 -0.90
N ILE A 102 -4.49 -20.03 -1.45
CA ILE A 102 -4.64 -19.67 -2.88
C ILE A 102 -4.31 -20.89 -3.75
N ASP A 103 -3.26 -21.62 -3.45
CA ASP A 103 -2.80 -22.74 -4.25
C ASP A 103 -3.76 -23.94 -4.24
N GLN A 104 -4.28 -24.30 -3.08
CA GLN A 104 -4.98 -25.57 -2.86
C GLN A 104 -6.47 -25.42 -2.64
N ASP A 105 -6.89 -24.42 -1.86
CA ASP A 105 -8.25 -24.35 -1.31
C ASP A 105 -9.15 -23.37 -2.03
N TYR A 106 -8.61 -22.26 -2.54
CA TYR A 106 -9.43 -21.19 -3.13
C TYR A 106 -10.33 -21.67 -4.27
N ILE A 107 -9.92 -22.71 -5.01
CA ILE A 107 -10.73 -23.29 -6.09
C ILE A 107 -12.09 -23.76 -5.62
N ASN A 108 -12.21 -24.16 -4.35
CA ASN A 108 -13.47 -24.64 -3.73
C ASN A 108 -14.42 -23.48 -3.44
N HIS A 109 -13.93 -22.24 -3.33
CA HIS A 109 -14.73 -21.02 -3.16
C HIS A 109 -15.21 -20.43 -4.50
N CYS A 110 -14.85 -21.04 -5.63
CA CYS A 110 -15.18 -20.54 -6.96
C CYS A 110 -16.44 -21.22 -7.52
N ASN A 111 -17.34 -20.43 -8.13
CA ASN A 111 -18.36 -20.98 -9.02
C ASN A 111 -17.70 -21.49 -10.32
N LYS A 112 -18.48 -22.19 -11.19
CA LYS A 112 -17.97 -22.80 -12.41
C LYS A 112 -17.18 -21.82 -13.31
N GLN A 113 -17.70 -20.60 -13.49
CA GLN A 113 -17.06 -19.61 -14.35
C GLN A 113 -15.80 -19.00 -13.70
N ALA A 114 -15.83 -18.74 -12.41
CA ALA A 114 -14.66 -18.23 -11.66
C ALA A 114 -13.50 -19.24 -11.62
N LYS A 115 -13.80 -20.56 -11.65
CA LYS A 115 -12.78 -21.63 -11.75
C LYS A 115 -11.94 -21.54 -13.01
N ILE A 116 -12.53 -21.18 -14.14
CA ILE A 116 -11.80 -21.02 -15.41
C ILE A 116 -10.80 -19.86 -15.28
N GLY A 117 -11.26 -18.69 -14.85
CA GLY A 117 -10.40 -17.54 -14.63
C GLY A 117 -9.34 -17.77 -13.57
N PHE A 118 -9.66 -18.51 -12.51
CA PHE A 118 -8.69 -18.88 -11.47
C PHE A 118 -7.58 -19.78 -12.03
N LYS A 119 -7.94 -20.88 -12.72
CA LYS A 119 -6.96 -21.78 -13.34
C LYS A 119 -6.04 -21.06 -14.34
N GLN A 120 -6.59 -20.09 -15.08
CA GLN A 120 -5.82 -19.28 -16.02
C GLN A 120 -4.79 -18.37 -15.32
N ASN A 121 -5.13 -17.84 -14.15
CA ASN A 121 -4.36 -16.76 -13.52
C ASN A 121 -3.63 -17.16 -12.22
N LYS A 122 -3.84 -18.38 -11.72
CA LYS A 122 -3.36 -18.84 -10.41
C LYS A 122 -1.86 -18.58 -10.20
N GLU A 123 -1.03 -19.03 -11.12
CA GLU A 123 0.43 -18.92 -10.98
C GLU A 123 0.89 -17.45 -10.99
N ARG A 124 0.25 -16.61 -11.82
CA ARG A 124 0.47 -15.15 -11.83
C ARG A 124 0.10 -14.52 -10.48
N ASP A 125 -1.10 -14.84 -10.03
CA ASP A 125 -1.68 -14.26 -8.82
C ASP A 125 -0.86 -14.66 -7.57
N MET A 126 -0.38 -15.89 -7.52
CA MET A 126 0.55 -16.38 -6.50
C MET A 126 1.90 -15.67 -6.57
N ALA A 127 2.46 -15.50 -7.76
CA ALA A 127 3.73 -14.79 -7.94
C ALA A 127 3.62 -13.31 -7.52
N ILE A 128 2.49 -12.65 -7.80
CA ILE A 128 2.22 -11.29 -7.34
C ILE A 128 2.14 -11.23 -5.82
N ALA A 129 1.35 -12.10 -5.20
CA ALA A 129 1.18 -12.13 -3.74
C ALA A 129 2.51 -12.43 -3.04
N ALA A 130 3.26 -13.43 -3.53
CA ALA A 130 4.58 -13.78 -3.00
C ALA A 130 5.58 -12.63 -3.17
N LEU A 131 5.62 -11.97 -4.33
CA LEU A 131 6.53 -10.85 -4.58
C LEU A 131 6.26 -9.68 -3.62
N ILE A 132 4.99 -9.30 -3.42
CA ILE A 132 4.64 -8.22 -2.48
C ILE A 132 5.00 -8.62 -1.05
N LEU A 133 4.72 -9.86 -0.62
CA LEU A 133 5.03 -10.38 0.72
C LEU A 133 6.53 -10.61 0.96
N GLY A 134 7.33 -10.80 -0.09
CA GLY A 134 8.76 -11.04 0.03
C GLY A 134 9.64 -9.82 -0.19
N THR A 135 9.08 -8.72 -0.71
CA THR A 135 9.83 -7.49 -0.98
C THR A 135 9.27 -6.26 -0.29
N GLY A 136 7.98 -6.24 -0.02
CA GLY A 136 7.27 -5.05 0.48
C GLY A 136 7.08 -3.94 -0.55
N ILE A 137 7.22 -4.19 -1.85
CA ILE A 137 7.01 -3.18 -2.91
C ILE A 137 5.56 -2.70 -2.97
N ARG A 138 5.36 -1.51 -3.53
CA ARG A 138 4.01 -0.96 -3.75
C ARG A 138 3.29 -1.71 -4.87
N VAL A 139 1.96 -1.73 -4.83
CA VAL A 139 1.15 -2.35 -5.88
C VAL A 139 1.43 -1.76 -7.27
N SER A 140 1.71 -0.46 -7.36
CA SER A 140 2.09 0.20 -8.62
C SER A 140 3.48 -0.22 -9.11
N GLU A 141 4.42 -0.40 -8.20
CA GLU A 141 5.75 -0.93 -8.50
C GLU A 141 5.64 -2.37 -9.00
N CYS A 142 4.84 -3.21 -8.32
CA CYS A 142 4.58 -4.58 -8.74
C CYS A 142 3.94 -4.66 -10.14
N ALA A 143 2.92 -3.85 -10.41
CA ALA A 143 2.28 -3.78 -11.74
C ALA A 143 3.25 -3.30 -12.83
N GLY A 144 4.22 -2.46 -12.47
CA GLY A 144 5.21 -1.89 -13.36
C GLY A 144 6.37 -2.82 -13.75
N VAL A 145 6.58 -3.93 -13.06
CA VAL A 145 7.73 -4.83 -13.28
C VAL A 145 7.81 -5.31 -14.72
N ASP A 146 9.01 -5.21 -15.31
CA ASP A 146 9.38 -5.77 -16.60
C ASP A 146 10.21 -7.05 -16.44
N LEU A 147 10.36 -7.80 -17.52
CA LEU A 147 11.18 -9.02 -17.53
C LEU A 147 12.66 -8.72 -17.20
N SER A 148 13.16 -7.56 -17.63
CA SER A 148 14.53 -7.10 -17.39
C SER A 148 14.79 -6.68 -15.96
N ASP A 149 13.74 -6.32 -15.19
CA ASP A 149 13.87 -5.84 -13.83
C ASP A 149 14.14 -6.96 -12.81
N LEU A 150 13.98 -8.22 -13.22
CA LEU A 150 14.08 -9.39 -12.35
C LEU A 150 15.42 -10.11 -12.52
N ASN A 151 16.33 -9.92 -11.60
CA ASN A 151 17.53 -10.74 -11.47
C ASN A 151 17.26 -11.91 -10.50
N LEU A 152 16.79 -13.03 -11.04
CA LEU A 152 16.43 -14.20 -10.23
C LEU A 152 17.65 -15.03 -9.77
N LYS A 153 18.84 -14.73 -10.25
CA LYS A 153 20.08 -15.36 -9.78
C LYS A 153 20.54 -14.75 -8.49
N ASP A 154 20.52 -13.43 -8.42
CA ASP A 154 21.00 -12.66 -7.27
C ASP A 154 19.85 -12.25 -6.32
N ALA A 155 18.61 -12.68 -6.64
CA ALA A 155 17.39 -12.37 -5.88
C ALA A 155 17.18 -10.86 -5.69
N VAL A 156 17.28 -10.09 -6.78
CA VAL A 156 17.10 -8.63 -6.80
C VAL A 156 16.02 -8.23 -7.80
N LEU A 157 15.24 -7.24 -7.44
CA LEU A 157 14.24 -6.60 -8.27
C LEU A 157 14.54 -5.11 -8.41
N ASP A 158 14.68 -4.65 -9.64
CA ASP A 158 14.73 -3.23 -9.94
C ASP A 158 13.31 -2.67 -10.02
N VAL A 159 13.07 -1.55 -9.35
CA VAL A 159 11.77 -0.89 -9.31
C VAL A 159 11.88 0.59 -9.64
N THR A 160 10.84 1.13 -10.26
CA THR A 160 10.71 2.58 -10.43
C THR A 160 9.83 3.13 -9.31
N ARG A 161 10.43 3.88 -8.40
CA ARG A 161 9.77 4.50 -7.26
C ARG A 161 8.91 5.70 -7.68
N LYS A 162 8.06 6.19 -6.77
CA LYS A 162 7.28 7.42 -6.99
C LYS A 162 8.23 8.59 -7.31
N GLY A 163 8.00 9.25 -8.45
CA GLY A 163 8.86 10.33 -8.95
C GLY A 163 9.91 9.88 -9.97
N GLY A 164 9.85 8.61 -10.44
CA GLY A 164 10.71 8.11 -11.53
C GLY A 164 12.09 7.61 -11.08
N GLN A 165 12.39 7.65 -9.79
CA GLN A 165 13.69 7.19 -9.27
C GLN A 165 13.78 5.66 -9.35
N LYS A 166 14.86 5.14 -9.93
CA LYS A 166 15.15 3.71 -9.93
C LYS A 166 15.81 3.29 -8.62
N ASP A 167 15.45 2.09 -8.17
CA ASP A 167 15.93 1.50 -6.94
C ASP A 167 15.99 -0.03 -7.09
N SER A 168 16.92 -0.68 -6.39
CA SER A 168 17.11 -2.14 -6.41
C SER A 168 16.73 -2.71 -5.07
N VAL A 169 15.78 -3.65 -5.07
CA VAL A 169 15.16 -4.22 -3.86
C VAL A 169 15.51 -5.69 -3.73
N PRO A 170 16.09 -6.14 -2.64
CA PRO A 170 16.28 -7.57 -2.35
C PRO A 170 14.94 -8.32 -2.33
N ILE A 171 14.94 -9.52 -2.90
CA ILE A 171 13.79 -10.43 -2.91
C ILE A 171 14.06 -11.54 -1.89
N ALA A 172 13.12 -11.79 -0.98
CA ALA A 172 13.24 -12.94 -0.08
C ALA A 172 13.26 -14.26 -0.89
N GLU A 173 14.24 -15.11 -0.64
CA GLU A 173 14.51 -16.32 -1.45
C GLU A 173 13.29 -17.27 -1.58
N TRP A 174 12.47 -17.35 -0.53
CA TRP A 174 11.28 -18.21 -0.52
C TRP A 174 10.24 -17.79 -1.59
N THR A 175 10.31 -16.59 -2.16
CA THR A 175 9.41 -16.11 -3.21
C THR A 175 9.84 -16.60 -4.61
N LEU A 176 11.11 -16.90 -4.78
CA LEU A 176 11.69 -17.24 -6.10
C LEU A 176 10.98 -18.42 -6.80
N PRO A 177 10.57 -19.51 -6.11
CA PRO A 177 9.83 -20.59 -6.75
C PRO A 177 8.53 -20.14 -7.42
N TYR A 178 7.77 -19.24 -6.76
CA TYR A 178 6.52 -18.70 -7.31
C TYR A 178 6.77 -17.85 -8.57
N ILE A 179 7.79 -17.00 -8.51
CA ILE A 179 8.20 -16.12 -9.61
C ILE A 179 8.67 -16.95 -10.80
N LYS A 180 9.55 -17.94 -10.57
CA LYS A 180 10.09 -18.84 -11.60
C LYS A 180 8.98 -19.66 -12.25
N ARG A 181 8.04 -20.21 -11.47
CA ARG A 181 6.90 -20.97 -11.97
C ARG A 181 6.04 -20.14 -12.91
N TYR A 182 5.69 -18.91 -12.51
CA TYR A 182 4.93 -18.02 -13.38
C TYR A 182 5.72 -17.62 -14.63
N LYS A 183 7.01 -17.26 -14.50
CA LYS A 183 7.88 -16.92 -15.63
C LYS A 183 7.91 -18.02 -16.68
N GLY A 184 7.96 -19.29 -16.26
CA GLY A 184 8.03 -20.45 -17.15
C GLY A 184 6.79 -20.64 -18.02
N ILE A 185 5.60 -20.29 -17.49
CA ILE A 185 4.34 -20.48 -18.23
C ILE A 185 3.79 -19.19 -18.86
N ARG A 186 4.39 -18.04 -18.55
CA ARG A 186 3.86 -16.72 -18.88
C ARG A 186 3.59 -16.54 -20.37
N ASN A 187 4.56 -16.85 -21.23
CA ASN A 187 4.45 -16.57 -22.66
C ASN A 187 3.38 -17.45 -23.32
N GLU A 188 3.38 -18.74 -23.03
CA GLU A 188 2.38 -19.67 -23.55
C GLU A 188 0.98 -19.34 -23.02
N ARG A 189 0.84 -19.18 -21.70
CA ARG A 189 -0.44 -18.96 -21.00
C ARG A 189 -1.16 -17.69 -21.44
N TYR A 190 -0.41 -16.63 -21.73
CA TYR A 190 -0.96 -15.32 -22.11
C TYR A 190 -0.75 -14.98 -23.58
N HIS A 191 -0.23 -15.90 -24.39
CA HIS A 191 0.09 -15.67 -25.82
C HIS A 191 0.94 -14.40 -25.99
N ALA A 192 1.97 -14.25 -25.15
CA ALA A 192 2.85 -13.10 -25.17
C ALA A 192 3.92 -13.25 -26.25
N ASP A 193 4.03 -12.25 -27.10
CA ASP A 193 5.10 -12.16 -28.10
C ASP A 193 6.43 -11.67 -27.48
N SER A 194 7.48 -11.66 -28.28
CA SER A 194 8.81 -11.22 -27.86
C SER A 194 8.90 -9.73 -27.53
N LYS A 195 7.94 -8.92 -27.97
CA LYS A 195 7.87 -7.46 -27.70
C LYS A 195 7.20 -7.15 -26.36
N GLN A 196 6.51 -8.14 -25.76
CA GLN A 196 5.82 -7.96 -24.50
C GLN A 196 6.79 -7.99 -23.33
N VAL A 197 7.26 -6.82 -22.90
CA VAL A 197 8.26 -6.65 -21.83
C VAL A 197 7.68 -6.78 -20.43
N ALA A 198 6.37 -6.47 -20.24
CA ALA A 198 5.75 -6.52 -18.92
C ALA A 198 5.81 -7.89 -18.28
N PHE A 199 6.27 -8.00 -17.03
CA PHE A 199 6.37 -9.31 -16.37
C PHE A 199 4.98 -9.87 -16.06
N PHE A 200 4.11 -9.12 -15.39
CA PHE A 200 2.76 -9.58 -15.03
C PHE A 200 1.73 -9.22 -16.11
N LEU A 201 1.09 -10.24 -16.65
CA LEU A 201 0.17 -10.11 -17.80
C LEU A 201 -1.27 -10.42 -17.41
N THR A 202 -2.18 -9.84 -18.18
CA THR A 202 -3.61 -10.16 -18.18
C THR A 202 -4.12 -10.21 -19.61
N GLN A 203 -5.21 -10.96 -19.83
CA GLN A 203 -5.95 -10.93 -21.10
C GLN A 203 -7.22 -10.09 -20.93
N TRP A 204 -7.44 -9.19 -21.88
CA TRP A 204 -8.64 -8.37 -21.95
C TRP A 204 -9.13 -8.30 -23.39
N HIS A 205 -10.36 -8.77 -23.65
CA HIS A 205 -10.90 -8.89 -25.00
C HIS A 205 -9.95 -9.60 -25.98
N GLY A 206 -9.34 -10.69 -25.55
CA GLY A 206 -8.38 -11.47 -26.38
C GLY A 206 -6.99 -10.84 -26.53
N GLN A 207 -6.76 -9.62 -25.98
CA GLN A 207 -5.46 -8.95 -26.05
C GLN A 207 -4.66 -9.14 -24.78
N THR A 208 -3.38 -9.47 -24.95
CA THR A 208 -2.43 -9.56 -23.85
C THR A 208 -1.91 -8.19 -23.48
N ARG A 209 -2.03 -7.86 -22.20
CA ARG A 209 -1.62 -6.54 -21.65
C ARG A 209 -0.94 -6.70 -20.29
N ARG A 210 -0.18 -5.69 -19.90
CA ARG A 210 0.29 -5.52 -18.52
C ARG A 210 -0.90 -5.51 -17.56
N ILE A 211 -0.78 -6.19 -16.43
CA ILE A 211 -1.79 -6.11 -15.36
C ILE A 211 -1.84 -4.70 -14.77
N THR A 212 -3.03 -4.23 -14.42
CA THR A 212 -3.21 -2.93 -13.77
C THR A 212 -3.13 -3.04 -12.25
N THR A 213 -2.79 -1.93 -11.57
CA THR A 213 -2.83 -1.83 -10.10
C THR A 213 -4.20 -2.21 -9.55
N ASN A 214 -5.28 -1.71 -10.14
CA ASN A 214 -6.65 -2.04 -9.73
C ASN A 214 -6.97 -3.54 -9.86
N ALA A 215 -6.44 -4.22 -10.89
CA ALA A 215 -6.62 -5.66 -11.04
C ALA A 215 -5.89 -6.44 -9.92
N ILE A 216 -4.68 -6.01 -9.54
CA ILE A 216 -3.94 -6.59 -8.40
C ILE A 216 -4.68 -6.34 -7.10
N GLU A 217 -5.18 -5.12 -6.85
CA GLU A 217 -5.95 -4.79 -5.66
C GLU A 217 -7.20 -5.66 -5.53
N LYS A 218 -7.99 -5.77 -6.61
CA LYS A 218 -9.18 -6.62 -6.65
C LYS A 218 -8.83 -8.10 -6.43
N MET A 219 -7.73 -8.56 -6.99
CA MET A 219 -7.25 -9.92 -6.85
C MET A 219 -6.87 -10.23 -5.40
N ILE A 220 -6.06 -9.40 -4.75
CA ILE A 220 -5.67 -9.57 -3.34
C ILE A 220 -6.89 -9.50 -2.42
N ASN A 221 -7.78 -8.51 -2.62
CA ASN A 221 -9.01 -8.38 -1.83
C ASN A 221 -9.90 -9.62 -1.95
N LYS A 222 -10.04 -10.17 -3.17
CA LYS A 222 -10.82 -11.37 -3.43
C LYS A 222 -10.28 -12.59 -2.67
N TYR A 223 -8.97 -12.85 -2.75
CA TYR A 223 -8.36 -14.00 -2.08
C TYR A 223 -8.34 -13.84 -0.56
N SER A 224 -8.01 -12.66 -0.06
CA SER A 224 -7.94 -12.40 1.37
C SER A 224 -9.32 -12.43 2.04
N ALA A 225 -10.38 -11.99 1.35
CA ALA A 225 -11.75 -12.11 1.84
C ALA A 225 -12.19 -13.57 1.92
N ALA A 226 -11.88 -14.39 0.90
CA ALA A 226 -12.17 -15.83 0.91
C ALA A 226 -11.36 -16.59 1.96
N PHE A 227 -10.15 -16.12 2.29
CA PHE A 227 -9.30 -16.67 3.37
C PHE A 227 -9.81 -16.32 4.78
N GLY A 228 -10.82 -15.43 4.88
CA GLY A 228 -11.39 -15.01 6.16
C GLY A 228 -10.67 -13.82 6.84
N HIS A 229 -9.58 -13.30 6.24
CA HIS A 229 -8.81 -12.19 6.75
C HIS A 229 -8.63 -11.09 5.68
N PRO A 230 -9.66 -10.25 5.40
CA PRO A 230 -9.62 -9.30 4.30
C PRO A 230 -8.48 -8.31 4.40
N LEU A 231 -7.62 -8.25 3.37
CA LEU A 231 -6.46 -7.39 3.29
C LEU A 231 -6.36 -6.67 1.94
N THR A 232 -5.61 -5.58 1.95
CA THR A 232 -5.20 -4.86 0.74
C THR A 232 -3.71 -5.09 0.46
N PRO A 233 -3.21 -4.86 -0.77
CA PRO A 233 -1.78 -4.93 -1.06
C PRO A 233 -0.93 -4.04 -0.14
N HIS A 234 -1.46 -2.90 0.27
CA HIS A 234 -0.78 -2.01 1.21
C HIS A 234 -0.57 -2.65 2.59
N LYS A 235 -1.55 -3.43 3.07
CA LYS A 235 -1.42 -4.18 4.32
C LYS A 235 -0.45 -5.36 4.20
N LEU A 236 -0.34 -6.02 3.03
CA LEU A 236 0.71 -7.01 2.78
C LEU A 236 2.11 -6.39 2.87
N ARG A 237 2.28 -5.18 2.33
CA ARG A 237 3.54 -4.43 2.48
C ARG A 237 3.83 -4.06 3.93
N HIS A 238 2.82 -3.70 4.72
CA HIS A 238 2.97 -3.47 6.17
C HIS A 238 3.41 -4.73 6.90
N THR A 239 2.96 -5.91 6.49
CA THR A 239 3.45 -7.20 7.03
C THR A 239 4.97 -7.31 6.90
N VAL A 240 5.50 -7.05 5.70
CA VAL A 240 6.96 -7.11 5.45
C VAL A 240 7.71 -6.09 6.32
N ALA A 241 7.20 -4.87 6.40
CA ALA A 241 7.81 -3.81 7.20
C ALA A 241 7.88 -4.17 8.69
N SER A 242 6.79 -4.71 9.23
CA SER A 242 6.68 -5.11 10.63
C SER A 242 7.61 -6.29 10.95
N GLU A 243 7.62 -7.33 10.11
CA GLU A 243 8.52 -8.49 10.28
C GLU A 243 9.99 -8.08 10.17
N LEU A 244 10.33 -7.23 9.20
CA LEU A 244 11.69 -6.76 9.03
C LEU A 244 12.15 -5.94 10.23
N TYR A 245 11.29 -5.04 10.75
CA TYR A 245 11.58 -4.30 11.97
C TYR A 245 11.67 -5.21 13.19
N GLU A 246 10.79 -6.21 13.32
CA GLU A 246 10.83 -7.16 14.45
C GLU A 246 12.19 -7.87 14.54
N VAL A 247 12.74 -8.28 13.41
CA VAL A 247 14.02 -9.01 13.35
C VAL A 247 15.22 -8.07 13.50
N THR A 248 15.21 -6.92 12.84
CA THR A 248 16.40 -6.06 12.74
C THR A 248 16.45 -4.96 13.80
N LYS A 249 15.29 -4.50 14.29
CA LYS A 249 15.10 -3.30 15.12
C LYS A 249 15.67 -2.02 14.47
N ASP A 250 15.84 -2.04 13.14
CA ASP A 250 16.43 -0.94 12.37
C ASP A 250 15.36 -0.29 11.44
N GLN A 251 14.95 0.91 11.82
CA GLN A 251 13.97 1.71 11.05
C GLN A 251 14.54 2.19 9.70
N VAL A 252 15.86 2.42 9.64
CA VAL A 252 16.51 2.91 8.43
C VAL A 252 16.50 1.80 7.37
N LEU A 253 16.85 0.58 7.78
CA LEU A 253 16.81 -0.59 6.91
C LEU A 253 15.39 -0.86 6.40
N VAL A 254 14.37 -0.76 7.27
CA VAL A 254 12.96 -0.88 6.86
C VAL A 254 12.58 0.21 5.86
N ALA A 255 12.96 1.47 6.11
CA ALA A 255 12.67 2.58 5.20
C ALA A 255 13.35 2.38 3.84
N GLN A 256 14.60 1.91 3.81
CA GLN A 256 15.35 1.58 2.59
C GLN A 256 14.64 0.47 1.80
N GLN A 257 14.33 -0.68 2.43
CA GLN A 257 13.61 -1.78 1.78
C GLN A 257 12.30 -1.32 1.14
N LEU A 258 11.57 -0.46 1.84
CA LEU A 258 10.30 0.05 1.35
C LEU A 258 10.43 1.24 0.39
N GLY A 259 11.61 1.82 0.17
CA GLY A 259 11.81 3.02 -0.61
C GLY A 259 11.00 4.22 -0.06
N GLN A 260 11.14 4.49 1.22
CA GLN A 260 10.54 5.62 1.91
C GLN A 260 11.57 6.73 2.11
N LYS A 261 11.15 7.99 1.96
CA LYS A 261 11.99 9.14 2.26
C LYS A 261 11.94 9.42 3.76
N GLY A 262 12.93 8.93 4.49
CA GLY A 262 13.02 9.08 5.95
C GLY A 262 12.24 8.02 6.73
N THR A 263 12.37 8.07 8.06
CA THR A 263 11.87 7.04 8.98
C THR A 263 10.49 7.34 9.60
N SER A 264 9.95 8.54 9.44
CA SER A 264 8.66 8.93 10.05
C SER A 264 7.49 8.00 9.69
N ALA A 265 7.50 7.41 8.49
CA ALA A 265 6.50 6.43 8.10
C ALA A 265 6.75 5.04 8.73
N THR A 266 7.95 4.79 9.26
CA THR A 266 8.32 3.54 9.95
C THR A 266 8.10 3.63 11.46
N ASP A 267 7.85 4.82 12.01
CA ASP A 267 7.54 5.01 13.44
C ASP A 267 6.36 4.13 13.89
N LEU A 268 5.40 3.88 13.00
CA LEU A 268 4.27 3.02 13.27
C LEU A 268 4.70 1.59 13.66
N TYR A 269 5.80 1.08 13.12
CA TYR A 269 6.27 -0.29 13.39
C TYR A 269 7.00 -0.41 14.72
N THR A 270 7.54 0.68 15.25
CA THR A 270 8.19 0.69 16.58
C THR A 270 7.18 0.50 17.70
N HIS A 271 5.91 0.83 17.45
CA HIS A 271 4.83 0.72 18.43
C HIS A 271 4.08 -0.62 18.38
N VAL A 272 4.40 -1.51 17.42
CA VAL A 272 3.75 -2.84 17.28
C VAL A 272 4.19 -3.82 18.39
N ASP A 273 5.29 -3.57 19.10
CA ASP A 273 5.86 -4.51 20.06
C ASP A 273 5.18 -4.48 21.46
N GLN A 274 3.84 -4.56 21.47
CA GLN A 274 3.07 -4.65 22.73
C GLN A 274 3.39 -5.93 23.52
N LYS A 275 3.91 -6.98 22.88
CA LYS A 275 4.33 -8.21 23.56
C LYS A 275 5.50 -7.95 24.52
N LYS A 276 6.46 -7.12 24.13
CA LYS A 276 7.57 -6.72 25.00
C LYS A 276 7.11 -5.84 26.15
N GLN A 277 6.21 -4.90 25.90
CA GLN A 277 5.63 -4.08 26.97
C GLN A 277 4.89 -4.95 27.98
N ARG A 278 4.08 -5.91 27.51
CA ARG A 278 3.38 -6.87 28.37
C ARG A 278 4.36 -7.76 29.16
N ALA A 279 5.42 -8.26 28.50
CA ALA A 279 6.44 -9.06 29.15
C ALA A 279 7.15 -8.27 30.25
N ALA A 280 7.55 -7.03 29.99
CA ALA A 280 8.18 -6.15 30.97
C ALA A 280 7.25 -5.84 32.17
N LEU A 281 5.95 -5.56 31.90
CA LEU A 281 4.96 -5.35 32.95
C LEU A 281 4.78 -6.62 33.83
N ASN A 282 4.78 -7.80 33.20
CA ASN A 282 4.71 -9.07 33.94
C ASN A 282 5.96 -9.35 34.77
N GLU A 283 7.16 -8.97 34.30
CA GLU A 283 8.39 -9.06 35.08
C GLU A 283 8.40 -8.13 36.31
N ILE A 284 7.91 -6.88 36.12
CA ILE A 284 7.76 -5.95 37.26
C ILE A 284 6.81 -6.54 38.31
N SER A 285 5.69 -7.14 37.86
CA SER A 285 4.73 -7.78 38.78
C SER A 285 5.32 -8.95 39.55
N LYS A 286 6.19 -9.75 38.93
CA LYS A 286 6.91 -10.85 39.61
C LYS A 286 7.89 -10.35 40.68
N LYS A 287 8.65 -9.30 40.36
CA LYS A 287 9.62 -8.70 41.31
C LYS A 287 8.97 -8.04 42.54
N ASN A 288 7.70 -7.71 42.46
CA ASN A 288 6.97 -7.08 43.57
C ASN A 288 6.15 -8.08 44.40
N HIS A 289 6.17 -9.38 44.06
CA HIS A 289 5.52 -10.47 44.79
C HIS A 289 6.51 -11.41 45.51
N ASP A 290 7.81 -11.23 45.28
CA ASP A 290 8.91 -11.84 46.06
C ASP A 290 9.41 -10.84 47.12
#